data_c3934d56db970131b6f88a6da585fac3
#
_entry.id   c3934d56db970131b6f88a6da585fac3
#
_cell.length_a   1.000
_cell.length_b   1.000
_cell.length_c   1.000
_cell.angle_alpha   90.00
_cell.angle_beta   90.00
_cell.angle_gamma   90.00
#
_symmetry.space_group_name_H-M   'P 1'
#
loop_
_entity.id
_entity.type
_entity.pdbx_description
1 polymer ?
#
loop_
_entity_poly.entity_id
_entity_poly.type
_entity_poly.pdbx_seq_one_letter_code
_entity_poly.pdbx_strand_id
1 'polypeptide(L)'
;IPPYETQEVIEWRDRTLAGRNWFKENGVCFNRHYTGSLACVPSRPTLFTGQFPDVHGVTQTNGLGKDEYDSRMRWLLPREVPTIGHWFRAAGYDTHYDGKWHISHADLVDEDTGNPLATNTADGTVLQDAVDRYLTENPLNEFGFSGWVGPEPHGAPLANSGFIRDPLIADRTVKWLKDRYLKRSLGDKDAQKPFLLVVSFVNPHDIVLLPIFMRRPEFNPITPSELDPPDIPAPPTRYEDLSTKPAAQIAYKNSYYSGYGPQRVVRAAYENNEQEYRNLYYRLHAEVDDPLDRVRKALTIDTSREKIIFRTSDHGDLLGAHGG
;
A
#
# COMPACT_ATOMS: atom_id res chain seq x y z
N ILE A 1 -2.16 -7.25 -13.78
CA ILE A 1 -2.77 -6.58 -14.93
C ILE A 1 -3.69 -7.58 -15.60
N PRO A 2 -4.95 -7.19 -15.83
CA PRO A 2 -5.94 -8.10 -16.37
C PRO A 2 -5.56 -8.61 -17.78
N PRO A 3 -5.87 -9.87 -18.10
CA PRO A 3 -5.54 -10.44 -19.41
C PRO A 3 -6.40 -9.92 -20.57
N TYR A 4 -7.32 -9.00 -20.27
CA TYR A 4 -8.29 -8.42 -21.24
C TYR A 4 -7.99 -6.96 -21.59
N GLU A 5 -6.76 -6.48 -21.30
CA GLU A 5 -6.33 -5.15 -21.74
C GLU A 5 -6.33 -5.01 -23.26
N THR A 6 -6.82 -3.87 -23.75
CA THR A 6 -6.69 -3.53 -25.18
C THR A 6 -5.24 -3.18 -25.54
N GLN A 7 -4.93 -3.18 -26.83
CA GLN A 7 -3.61 -2.76 -27.32
C GLN A 7 -3.27 -1.32 -26.86
N GLU A 8 -4.23 -0.43 -26.85
CA GLU A 8 -4.08 0.96 -26.42
C GLU A 8 -3.71 1.06 -24.93
N VAL A 9 -4.36 0.25 -24.08
CA VAL A 9 -4.03 0.17 -22.65
C VAL A 9 -2.62 -0.39 -22.44
N ILE A 10 -2.22 -1.39 -23.23
CA ILE A 10 -0.87 -1.96 -23.18
C ILE A 10 0.16 -0.91 -23.55
N GLU A 11 -0.04 -0.17 -24.62
CA GLU A 11 0.86 0.89 -25.09
C GLU A 11 0.95 2.04 -24.07
N TRP A 12 -0.16 2.46 -23.50
CA TRP A 12 -0.18 3.45 -22.43
C TRP A 12 0.65 2.98 -21.24
N ARG A 13 0.39 1.78 -20.77
CA ARG A 13 1.08 1.18 -19.63
C ARG A 13 2.60 1.08 -19.88
N ASP A 14 2.99 0.59 -21.04
CA ASP A 14 4.39 0.36 -21.37
C ASP A 14 5.15 1.69 -21.60
N ARG A 15 4.44 2.76 -21.97
CA ARG A 15 4.97 4.13 -22.04
C ARG A 15 5.04 4.80 -20.65
N THR A 16 4.04 4.59 -19.79
CA THR A 16 3.84 5.39 -18.59
C THR A 16 4.49 4.77 -17.35
N LEU A 17 4.52 3.44 -17.21
CA LEU A 17 4.95 2.75 -15.99
C LEU A 17 6.43 2.30 -16.10
N ALA A 18 7.34 3.26 -16.08
CA ALA A 18 8.78 3.00 -16.24
C ALA A 18 9.35 2.10 -15.13
N GLY A 19 8.94 2.34 -13.88
CA GLY A 19 9.36 1.51 -12.74
C GLY A 19 8.88 0.07 -12.88
N ARG A 20 7.61 -0.13 -13.22
CA ARG A 20 7.06 -1.46 -13.47
C ARG A 20 7.79 -2.17 -14.63
N ASN A 21 8.04 -1.45 -15.71
CA ASN A 21 8.66 -2.04 -16.90
C ASN A 21 10.08 -2.51 -16.59
N TRP A 22 10.84 -1.74 -15.81
CA TRP A 22 12.16 -2.15 -15.37
C TRP A 22 12.13 -3.51 -14.65
N PHE A 23 11.19 -3.73 -13.72
CA PHE A 23 11.06 -5.03 -13.04
C PHE A 23 10.70 -6.16 -13.98
N LYS A 24 9.84 -5.89 -14.98
CA LYS A 24 9.46 -6.89 -16.00
C LYS A 24 10.63 -7.30 -16.89
N GLU A 25 11.49 -6.35 -17.23
CA GLU A 25 12.64 -6.56 -18.12
C GLU A 25 13.85 -7.18 -17.39
N ASN A 26 14.02 -6.89 -16.09
CA ASN A 26 15.20 -7.27 -15.34
C ASN A 26 14.93 -8.34 -14.27
N GLY A 27 13.74 -8.89 -14.21
CA GLY A 27 13.34 -9.81 -13.16
C GLY A 27 12.54 -11.01 -13.65
N VAL A 28 12.12 -11.83 -12.68
CA VAL A 28 11.22 -12.97 -12.89
C VAL A 28 9.82 -12.59 -12.41
N CYS A 29 8.83 -12.75 -13.28
CA CYS A 29 7.42 -12.47 -12.95
C CYS A 29 6.70 -13.75 -12.49
N PHE A 30 6.18 -13.74 -11.26
CA PHE A 30 5.40 -14.84 -10.71
C PHE A 30 3.91 -14.63 -11.01
N ASN A 31 3.42 -15.13 -12.14
CA ASN A 31 2.05 -14.94 -12.61
C ASN A 31 1.00 -15.72 -11.81
N ARG A 32 1.41 -16.65 -10.93
CA ARG A 32 0.55 -17.47 -10.07
C ARG A 32 0.92 -17.30 -8.60
N HIS A 33 1.10 -16.04 -8.20
CA HIS A 33 1.28 -15.69 -6.79
C HIS A 33 -0.09 -15.37 -6.19
N TYR A 34 -0.40 -15.96 -5.05
CA TYR A 34 -1.70 -15.84 -4.37
C TYR A 34 -1.52 -15.12 -3.04
N THR A 35 -2.46 -14.24 -2.73
CA THR A 35 -2.51 -13.58 -1.42
C THR A 35 -3.25 -14.44 -0.40
N GLY A 36 -2.90 -14.30 0.89
CA GLY A 36 -3.59 -15.00 1.97
C GLY A 36 -4.96 -14.41 2.32
N SER A 37 -5.22 -13.16 1.90
CA SER A 37 -6.51 -12.48 2.06
C SER A 37 -6.69 -11.40 1.01
N LEU A 38 -7.94 -11.04 0.71
CA LEU A 38 -8.31 -9.95 -0.20
C LEU A 38 -8.46 -8.60 0.53
N ALA A 39 -8.10 -8.52 1.81
CA ALA A 39 -8.16 -7.30 2.60
C ALA A 39 -6.81 -7.00 3.26
N CYS A 40 -6.48 -5.72 3.41
CA CYS A 40 -5.17 -5.24 3.86
C CYS A 40 -4.76 -5.84 5.21
N VAL A 41 -5.60 -5.64 6.27
CA VAL A 41 -5.23 -6.00 7.64
C VAL A 41 -4.92 -7.49 7.80
N PRO A 42 -5.67 -8.47 7.25
CA PRO A 42 -5.28 -9.86 7.33
C PRO A 42 -4.22 -10.29 6.31
N SER A 43 -4.09 -9.62 5.17
CA SER A 43 -3.07 -9.97 4.17
C SER A 43 -1.67 -9.54 4.58
N ARG A 44 -1.53 -8.36 5.19
CA ARG A 44 -0.22 -7.81 5.55
C ARG A 44 0.52 -8.64 6.61
N PRO A 45 -0.09 -9.08 7.73
CA PRO A 45 0.55 -10.04 8.63
C PRO A 45 0.98 -11.33 7.93
N THR A 46 0.14 -11.85 6.99
CA THR A 46 0.53 -13.02 6.18
C THR A 46 1.82 -12.76 5.40
N LEU A 47 1.93 -11.60 4.76
CA LEU A 47 3.13 -11.21 4.00
C LEU A 47 4.38 -11.11 4.90
N PHE A 48 4.24 -10.56 6.11
CA PHE A 48 5.37 -10.31 6.99
C PHE A 48 5.71 -11.47 7.94
N THR A 49 4.78 -12.39 8.23
CA THR A 49 5.01 -13.53 9.11
C THR A 49 5.17 -14.86 8.37
N GLY A 50 4.72 -14.93 7.11
CA GLY A 50 4.65 -16.18 6.34
C GLY A 50 3.53 -17.12 6.82
N GLN A 51 2.62 -16.66 7.68
CA GLN A 51 1.51 -17.45 8.22
C GLN A 51 0.17 -16.99 7.64
N PHE A 52 -0.77 -17.91 7.47
CA PHE A 52 -2.13 -17.57 7.02
C PHE A 52 -2.97 -16.92 8.12
N PRO A 53 -4.07 -16.20 7.77
CA PRO A 53 -4.91 -15.47 8.73
C PRO A 53 -5.48 -16.32 9.86
N ASP A 54 -5.78 -17.58 9.61
CA ASP A 54 -6.26 -18.55 10.62
C ASP A 54 -5.18 -18.93 11.65
N VAL A 55 -3.91 -18.81 11.29
CA VAL A 55 -2.77 -19.10 12.16
C VAL A 55 -2.36 -17.89 12.99
N HIS A 56 -2.17 -16.70 12.35
CA HIS A 56 -1.83 -15.49 13.11
C HIS A 56 -3.05 -14.80 13.73
N GLY A 57 -4.26 -15.27 13.46
CA GLY A 57 -5.51 -14.83 14.08
C GLY A 57 -6.06 -13.48 13.60
N VAL A 58 -5.34 -12.74 12.73
CA VAL A 58 -5.80 -11.46 12.15
C VAL A 58 -6.63 -11.77 10.92
N THR A 59 -7.96 -11.72 11.04
CA THR A 59 -8.89 -12.23 10.02
C THR A 59 -9.83 -11.18 9.43
N GLN A 60 -9.77 -9.94 9.94
CA GLN A 60 -10.69 -8.87 9.56
C GLN A 60 -9.95 -7.57 9.30
N THR A 61 -10.58 -6.68 8.54
CA THR A 61 -10.08 -5.33 8.28
C THR A 61 -11.06 -4.31 8.84
N ASN A 62 -10.53 -3.17 9.30
CA ASN A 62 -11.31 -1.97 9.58
C ASN A 62 -11.74 -1.28 8.27
N GLY A 63 -12.64 -0.34 8.37
CA GLY A 63 -13.17 0.42 7.24
C GLY A 63 -14.46 1.16 7.59
N LEU A 64 -15.23 1.56 6.60
CA LEU A 64 -16.45 2.35 6.80
C LEU A 64 -17.51 1.68 7.70
N GLY A 65 -17.53 0.36 7.77
CA GLY A 65 -18.51 -0.40 8.56
C GLY A 65 -17.95 -1.01 9.84
N LYS A 66 -16.68 -0.81 10.13
CA LYS A 66 -16.02 -1.37 11.32
C LYS A 66 -14.88 -0.47 11.74
N ASP A 67 -15.03 0.14 12.90
CA ASP A 67 -14.01 0.96 13.53
C ASP A 67 -12.74 0.15 13.85
N GLU A 68 -11.59 0.79 13.89
CA GLU A 68 -10.32 0.15 14.18
C GLU A 68 -10.24 -0.39 15.63
N TYR A 69 -11.02 0.19 16.55
CA TYR A 69 -11.17 -0.25 17.94
C TYR A 69 -12.40 -1.13 18.18
N ASP A 70 -13.11 -1.56 17.11
CA ASP A 70 -14.22 -2.51 17.23
C ASP A 70 -13.73 -3.80 17.91
N SER A 71 -14.47 -4.30 18.90
CA SER A 71 -14.11 -5.49 19.69
C SER A 71 -13.95 -6.76 18.87
N ARG A 72 -14.44 -6.79 17.63
CA ARG A 72 -14.25 -7.89 16.66
C ARG A 72 -12.96 -7.77 15.88
N MET A 73 -12.30 -6.60 15.88
CA MET A 73 -11.00 -6.41 15.27
C MET A 73 -9.92 -7.09 16.10
N ARG A 74 -9.03 -7.80 15.43
CA ARG A 74 -7.80 -8.28 15.99
C ARG A 74 -6.65 -7.73 15.18
N TRP A 75 -5.69 -7.16 15.86
CA TRP A 75 -4.44 -6.68 15.31
C TRP A 75 -3.31 -7.61 15.74
N LEU A 76 -2.23 -7.65 14.97
CA LEU A 76 -1.03 -8.35 15.40
C LEU A 76 -0.42 -7.63 16.61
N LEU A 77 -0.19 -8.39 17.67
CA LEU A 77 0.44 -7.83 18.88
C LEU A 77 1.97 -7.87 18.78
N PRO A 78 2.67 -6.93 19.44
CA PRO A 78 4.12 -6.95 19.51
C PRO A 78 4.64 -8.31 20.00
N ARG A 79 5.60 -8.88 19.27
CA ARG A 79 6.25 -10.17 19.60
C ARG A 79 5.32 -11.41 19.62
N GLU A 80 4.07 -11.28 19.22
CA GLU A 80 3.13 -12.42 19.18
C GLU A 80 3.59 -13.46 18.14
N VAL A 81 3.96 -13.00 16.96
CA VAL A 81 4.50 -13.82 15.89
C VAL A 81 5.74 -13.15 15.30
N PRO A 82 6.86 -13.86 15.13
CA PRO A 82 8.03 -13.31 14.47
C PRO A 82 7.72 -12.87 13.04
N THR A 83 8.13 -11.66 12.71
CA THR A 83 8.06 -11.13 11.35
C THR A 83 9.38 -11.39 10.60
N ILE A 84 9.39 -11.16 9.30
CA ILE A 84 10.61 -11.16 8.48
C ILE A 84 11.66 -10.17 9.04
N GLY A 85 11.24 -9.05 9.65
CA GLY A 85 12.14 -8.12 10.32
C GLY A 85 12.91 -8.76 11.47
N HIS A 86 12.26 -9.57 12.30
CA HIS A 86 12.94 -10.30 13.38
C HIS A 86 13.96 -11.31 12.84
N TRP A 87 13.60 -12.06 11.80
CA TRP A 87 14.49 -13.05 11.19
C TRP A 87 15.73 -12.41 10.60
N PHE A 88 15.57 -11.30 9.89
CA PHE A 88 16.70 -10.57 9.32
C PHE A 88 17.57 -9.92 10.38
N ARG A 89 17.00 -9.35 11.46
CA ARG A 89 17.78 -8.85 12.60
C ARG A 89 18.60 -9.95 13.26
N ALA A 90 17.99 -11.13 13.49
CA ALA A 90 18.70 -12.29 14.04
C ALA A 90 19.86 -12.75 13.14
N ALA A 91 19.75 -12.54 11.84
CA ALA A 91 20.81 -12.80 10.86
C ALA A 91 21.84 -11.66 10.74
N GLY A 92 21.76 -10.61 11.57
CA GLY A 92 22.72 -9.50 11.58
C GLY A 92 22.44 -8.38 10.58
N TYR A 93 21.24 -8.35 9.97
CA TYR A 93 20.83 -7.27 9.08
C TYR A 93 20.32 -6.07 9.86
N ASP A 94 20.52 -4.88 9.29
CA ASP A 94 19.75 -3.70 9.64
C ASP A 94 18.40 -3.76 8.93
N THR A 95 17.31 -3.48 9.64
CA THR A 95 15.94 -3.61 9.11
C THR A 95 15.24 -2.28 9.13
N HIS A 96 14.96 -1.75 7.95
CA HIS A 96 14.31 -0.46 7.76
C HIS A 96 12.95 -0.61 7.09
N TYR A 97 11.97 0.14 7.60
CA TYR A 97 10.61 0.17 7.07
C TYR A 97 10.16 1.60 6.85
N ASP A 98 9.58 1.91 5.69
CA ASP A 98 8.90 3.17 5.43
C ASP A 98 7.59 2.95 4.68
N GLY A 99 6.59 3.78 4.99
CA GLY A 99 5.27 3.76 4.37
C GLY A 99 4.20 2.98 5.13
N LYS A 100 3.18 2.52 4.42
CA LYS A 100 1.99 1.90 5.01
C LYS A 100 2.33 0.64 5.81
N TRP A 101 1.94 0.60 7.08
CA TRP A 101 2.11 -0.54 7.98
C TRP A 101 0.82 -1.38 8.09
N HIS A 102 -0.21 -0.85 8.66
CA HIS A 102 -1.58 -1.36 8.75
C HIS A 102 -1.69 -2.82 9.25
N ILE A 103 -0.90 -3.17 10.25
CA ILE A 103 -0.82 -4.51 10.86
C ILE A 103 -1.15 -4.47 12.35
N SER A 104 -0.86 -3.33 12.97
CA SER A 104 -1.03 -3.07 14.41
C SER A 104 -1.33 -1.60 14.64
N HIS A 105 -1.72 -1.25 15.88
CA HIS A 105 -1.74 0.13 16.33
C HIS A 105 -0.31 0.60 16.58
N ALA A 106 0.27 1.36 15.66
CA ALA A 106 1.64 1.87 15.75
C ALA A 106 1.71 3.40 15.79
N ASP A 107 0.58 4.08 15.60
CA ASP A 107 0.54 5.53 15.57
C ASP A 107 0.88 6.15 16.92
N LEU A 108 1.73 7.17 16.89
CA LEU A 108 1.91 8.07 18.02
C LEU A 108 0.69 9.00 18.10
N VAL A 109 0.31 9.32 19.33
CA VAL A 109 -0.84 10.18 19.60
C VAL A 109 -0.36 11.61 19.85
N ASP A 110 -1.02 12.55 19.24
CA ASP A 110 -0.92 13.97 19.55
C ASP A 110 -1.65 14.23 20.90
N GLU A 111 -0.92 14.74 21.88
CA GLU A 111 -1.42 14.89 23.25
C GLU A 111 -2.52 15.93 23.39
N ASP A 112 -2.53 16.95 22.52
CA ASP A 112 -3.52 18.03 22.56
C ASP A 112 -4.85 17.62 21.93
N THR A 113 -4.80 16.82 20.88
CA THR A 113 -5.98 16.45 20.09
C THR A 113 -6.48 15.03 20.33
N GLY A 114 -5.64 14.15 20.86
CA GLY A 114 -5.93 12.72 21.00
C GLY A 114 -5.94 11.95 19.65
N ASN A 115 -5.60 12.60 18.56
CA ASN A 115 -5.55 12.01 17.22
C ASN A 115 -4.14 11.45 16.91
N PRO A 116 -4.00 10.62 15.88
CA PRO A 116 -2.68 10.24 15.37
C PRO A 116 -1.83 11.47 15.04
N LEU A 117 -0.56 11.45 15.48
CA LEU A 117 0.37 12.56 15.31
C LEU A 117 0.70 12.74 13.82
N ALA A 118 0.21 13.83 13.22
CA ALA A 118 0.46 14.15 11.82
C ALA A 118 1.92 14.49 11.55
N THR A 119 2.49 13.95 10.47
CA THR A 119 3.87 14.21 10.04
C THR A 119 3.97 15.03 8.76
N ASN A 120 2.84 15.35 8.17
CA ASN A 120 2.71 16.27 7.03
C ASN A 120 1.34 16.93 7.00
N THR A 121 1.26 18.05 6.32
CA THR A 121 0.02 18.76 6.01
C THR A 121 -0.64 18.21 4.74
N ALA A 122 -1.83 18.71 4.40
CA ALA A 122 -2.57 18.30 3.21
C ALA A 122 -1.91 18.73 1.88
N ASP A 123 -1.03 19.72 1.90
CA ASP A 123 -0.23 20.14 0.76
C ASP A 123 1.14 19.44 0.66
N GLY A 124 1.41 18.48 1.56
CA GLY A 124 2.66 17.71 1.57
C GLY A 124 3.82 18.38 2.32
N THR A 125 3.59 19.52 3.00
CA THR A 125 4.63 20.12 3.84
C THR A 125 4.96 19.20 5.01
N VAL A 126 6.24 18.85 5.16
CA VAL A 126 6.70 17.95 6.22
C VAL A 126 6.75 18.68 7.57
N LEU A 127 6.22 18.04 8.61
CA LEU A 127 6.29 18.46 10.00
C LEU A 127 7.47 17.75 10.68
N GLN A 128 8.66 18.36 10.57
CA GLN A 128 9.91 17.70 10.92
C GLN A 128 9.97 17.23 12.37
N ASP A 129 9.49 18.00 13.32
CA ASP A 129 9.49 17.65 14.75
C ASP A 129 8.67 16.36 15.00
N ALA A 130 7.54 16.20 14.31
CA ALA A 130 6.73 15.00 14.39
C ALA A 130 7.42 13.80 13.73
N VAL A 131 8.09 14.00 12.60
CA VAL A 131 8.92 12.97 11.96
C VAL A 131 10.03 12.51 12.90
N ASP A 132 10.75 13.43 13.52
CA ASP A 132 11.84 13.13 14.45
C ASP A 132 11.32 12.39 15.69
N ARG A 133 10.13 12.70 16.17
CA ARG A 133 9.46 11.98 17.26
C ARG A 133 9.20 10.52 16.87
N TYR A 134 8.62 10.25 15.68
CA TYR A 134 8.42 8.87 15.19
C TYR A 134 9.74 8.09 15.08
N LEU A 135 10.79 8.72 14.57
CA LEU A 135 12.11 8.09 14.44
C LEU A 135 12.74 7.78 15.80
N THR A 136 12.52 8.63 16.80
CA THR A 136 13.02 8.45 18.17
C THR A 136 12.27 7.35 18.90
N GLU A 137 10.95 7.39 18.88
CA GLU A 137 10.09 6.40 19.57
C GLU A 137 10.15 5.02 18.90
N ASN A 138 10.41 5.00 17.59
CA ASN A 138 10.60 3.78 16.80
C ASN A 138 9.50 2.72 17.00
N PRO A 139 8.23 3.02 16.72
CA PRO A 139 7.08 2.19 17.10
C PRO A 139 7.10 0.77 16.52
N LEU A 140 7.78 0.55 15.39
CA LEU A 140 7.88 -0.79 14.80
C LEU A 140 9.05 -1.63 15.32
N ASN A 141 9.79 -1.15 16.34
CA ASN A 141 10.90 -1.91 16.92
C ASN A 141 10.49 -3.30 17.40
N GLU A 142 9.33 -3.39 18.06
CA GLU A 142 8.78 -4.63 18.58
C GLU A 142 8.27 -5.61 17.48
N PHE A 143 8.21 -5.14 16.25
CA PHE A 143 7.92 -5.93 15.05
C PHE A 143 9.15 -6.21 14.19
N GLY A 144 10.33 -5.89 14.72
CA GLY A 144 11.60 -6.17 14.06
C GLY A 144 12.01 -5.13 13.00
N PHE A 145 11.44 -3.93 12.97
CA PHE A 145 11.78 -2.88 12.02
C PHE A 145 12.12 -1.56 12.72
N SER A 146 12.82 -0.69 12.00
CA SER A 146 13.15 0.68 12.42
C SER A 146 12.88 1.66 11.30
N GLY A 147 12.81 2.96 11.64
CA GLY A 147 12.74 4.04 10.66
C GLY A 147 11.34 4.38 10.17
N TRP A 148 10.30 3.72 10.69
CA TRP A 148 8.92 4.02 10.28
C TRP A 148 8.47 5.40 10.77
N VAL A 149 7.77 6.11 9.86
CA VAL A 149 7.18 7.42 10.09
C VAL A 149 5.70 7.38 9.77
N GLY A 150 4.88 7.48 10.80
CA GLY A 150 3.42 7.55 10.71
C GLY A 150 2.90 8.95 10.33
N PRO A 151 1.64 9.27 10.61
CA PRO A 151 0.66 8.26 11.01
C PRO A 151 0.37 7.28 9.88
N GLU A 152 -0.29 6.17 10.23
CA GLU A 152 -0.72 5.17 9.23
C GLU A 152 -1.48 5.87 8.09
N PRO A 153 -1.03 5.76 6.83
CA PRO A 153 -1.69 6.40 5.70
C PRO A 153 -2.95 5.62 5.32
N HIS A 154 -3.99 5.80 6.11
CA HIS A 154 -5.29 5.17 5.94
C HIS A 154 -6.40 6.17 6.24
N GLY A 155 -7.51 6.08 5.51
CA GLY A 155 -8.67 6.93 5.73
C GLY A 155 -8.77 8.15 4.80
N ALA A 156 -9.77 8.98 5.06
CA ALA A 156 -10.23 10.05 4.18
C ALA A 156 -9.42 11.36 4.16
N PRO A 157 -8.57 11.71 5.14
CA PRO A 157 -7.81 12.95 5.04
C PRO A 157 -6.85 12.93 3.85
N LEU A 158 -6.90 13.97 2.99
CA LEU A 158 -6.01 14.09 1.83
C LEU A 158 -4.53 14.01 2.22
N ALA A 159 -4.16 14.52 3.40
CA ALA A 159 -2.80 14.41 3.95
C ALA A 159 -2.28 12.97 4.06
N ASN A 160 -3.19 11.99 4.15
CA ASN A 160 -2.86 10.55 4.25
C ASN A 160 -3.03 9.82 2.92
N SER A 161 -3.47 10.49 1.86
CA SER A 161 -3.60 9.89 0.54
C SER A 161 -2.25 9.54 -0.07
N GLY A 162 -2.22 8.57 -0.98
CA GLY A 162 -1.03 8.20 -1.74
C GLY A 162 -0.51 9.33 -2.61
N PHE A 163 -1.37 10.24 -3.07
CA PHE A 163 -0.95 11.45 -3.79
C PHE A 163 0.04 12.30 -2.99
N ILE A 164 -0.13 12.37 -1.67
CA ILE A 164 0.74 13.14 -0.77
C ILE A 164 1.81 12.24 -0.14
N ARG A 165 1.43 11.05 0.31
CA ARG A 165 2.32 10.19 1.10
C ARG A 165 3.37 9.46 0.26
N ASP A 166 3.03 9.00 -0.94
CA ASP A 166 3.95 8.19 -1.76
C ASP A 166 5.21 8.96 -2.17
N PRO A 167 5.13 10.24 -2.64
CA PRO A 167 6.31 11.06 -2.85
C PRO A 167 7.16 11.25 -1.59
N LEU A 168 6.54 11.51 -0.42
CA LEU A 168 7.24 11.71 0.85
C LEU A 168 7.93 10.41 1.34
N ILE A 169 7.29 9.26 1.17
CA ILE A 169 7.89 7.95 1.46
C ILE A 169 9.12 7.73 0.57
N ALA A 170 9.00 8.01 -0.74
CA ALA A 170 10.13 7.88 -1.66
C ALA A 170 11.29 8.82 -1.26
N ASP A 171 11.00 10.07 -0.91
CA ASP A 171 12.01 11.05 -0.51
C ASP A 171 12.79 10.60 0.74
N ARG A 172 12.09 10.17 1.78
CA ARG A 172 12.71 9.65 3.01
C ARG A 172 13.56 8.41 2.73
N THR A 173 13.00 7.46 1.97
CA THR A 173 13.72 6.24 1.60
C THR A 173 14.97 6.51 0.77
N VAL A 174 14.88 7.38 -0.24
CA VAL A 174 16.02 7.79 -1.07
C VAL A 174 17.08 8.48 -0.23
N LYS A 175 16.67 9.37 0.68
CA LYS A 175 17.59 10.02 1.63
C LYS A 175 18.28 8.99 2.50
N TRP A 176 17.55 8.06 3.12
CA TRP A 176 18.09 6.99 3.96
C TRP A 176 19.14 6.14 3.21
N LEU A 177 18.85 5.77 1.96
CA LEU A 177 19.78 5.02 1.11
C LEU A 177 21.06 5.81 0.83
N LYS A 178 20.94 7.08 0.43
CA LYS A 178 22.10 7.95 0.14
C LYS A 178 22.95 8.17 1.38
N ASP A 179 22.34 8.46 2.52
CA ASP A 179 23.03 8.65 3.79
C ASP A 179 23.78 7.38 4.21
N ARG A 180 23.13 6.21 4.03
CA ARG A 180 23.75 4.92 4.32
C ARG A 180 24.95 4.63 3.42
N TYR A 181 24.83 4.89 2.12
CA TYR A 181 25.94 4.67 1.17
C TYR A 181 27.11 5.60 1.44
N LEU A 182 26.84 6.86 1.78
CA LEU A 182 27.86 7.80 2.20
C LEU A 182 28.56 7.34 3.48
N LYS A 183 27.83 7.00 4.53
CA LYS A 183 28.39 6.47 5.78
C LYS A 183 29.24 5.22 5.54
N ARG A 184 28.77 4.31 4.67
CA ARG A 184 29.52 3.11 4.28
C ARG A 184 30.83 3.46 3.60
N SER A 185 30.86 4.41 2.69
CA SER A 185 32.07 4.86 1.99
C SER A 185 33.09 5.52 2.95
N LEU A 186 32.61 6.07 4.06
CA LEU A 186 33.44 6.63 5.14
C LEU A 186 33.87 5.60 6.19
N GLY A 187 33.53 4.32 6.02
CA GLY A 187 33.94 3.24 6.89
C GLY A 187 33.07 3.04 8.15
N ASP A 188 31.89 3.63 8.21
CA ASP A 188 30.95 3.45 9.33
C ASP A 188 30.57 1.96 9.46
N LYS A 189 30.76 1.40 10.66
CA LYS A 189 30.56 -0.03 10.93
C LYS A 189 29.09 -0.46 10.84
N ASP A 190 28.16 0.39 11.25
CA ASP A 190 26.74 0.05 11.19
C ASP A 190 26.22 0.13 9.75
N ALA A 191 26.71 1.09 8.97
CA ALA A 191 26.41 1.16 7.55
C ALA A 191 27.00 0.01 6.72
N GLN A 192 28.01 -0.70 7.26
CA GLN A 192 28.56 -1.91 6.63
C GLN A 192 27.65 -3.14 6.76
N LYS A 193 26.71 -3.18 7.70
CA LYS A 193 25.77 -4.29 7.82
C LYS A 193 24.92 -4.45 6.54
N PRO A 194 24.57 -5.66 6.15
CA PRO A 194 23.53 -5.84 5.13
C PRO A 194 22.21 -5.27 5.65
N PHE A 195 21.28 -4.98 4.76
CA PHE A 195 19.99 -4.45 5.19
C PHE A 195 18.81 -5.17 4.52
N LEU A 196 17.69 -5.24 5.24
CA LEU A 196 16.36 -5.44 4.72
C LEU A 196 15.66 -4.10 4.69
N LEU A 197 15.25 -3.66 3.51
CA LEU A 197 14.46 -2.45 3.31
C LEU A 197 13.06 -2.83 2.84
N VAL A 198 12.04 -2.38 3.54
CA VAL A 198 10.65 -2.44 3.12
C VAL A 198 10.17 -1.04 2.80
N VAL A 199 9.65 -0.84 1.60
CA VAL A 199 9.01 0.41 1.19
C VAL A 199 7.60 0.09 0.75
N SER A 200 6.62 0.56 1.50
CA SER A 200 5.22 0.24 1.32
C SER A 200 4.43 1.48 0.92
N PHE A 201 4.25 1.67 -0.38
CA PHE A 201 3.47 2.76 -0.92
C PHE A 201 1.97 2.59 -0.64
N VAL A 202 1.24 3.70 -0.68
CA VAL A 202 -0.21 3.74 -0.41
C VAL A 202 -0.99 3.36 -1.66
N ASN A 203 -0.72 4.03 -2.79
CA ASN A 203 -1.47 3.79 -4.01
C ASN A 203 -1.19 2.40 -4.62
N PRO A 204 -2.26 1.78 -5.19
CA PRO A 204 -3.56 2.32 -5.61
C PRO A 204 -4.67 2.30 -4.54
N HIS A 205 -4.37 2.31 -3.26
CA HIS A 205 -5.37 2.29 -2.17
C HIS A 205 -6.39 3.43 -2.27
N ASP A 206 -6.01 4.59 -2.80
CA ASP A 206 -6.90 5.75 -2.92
C ASP A 206 -8.10 5.52 -3.85
N ILE A 207 -8.18 4.36 -4.51
CA ILE A 207 -9.38 3.92 -5.23
C ILE A 207 -10.62 3.93 -4.32
N VAL A 208 -10.45 3.70 -3.01
CA VAL A 208 -11.55 3.76 -2.03
C VAL A 208 -12.11 5.17 -1.83
N LEU A 209 -11.38 6.20 -2.27
CA LEU A 209 -11.79 7.60 -2.20
C LEU A 209 -12.67 8.04 -3.39
N LEU A 210 -12.88 7.18 -4.40
CA LEU A 210 -13.74 7.51 -5.55
C LEU A 210 -15.08 8.13 -5.13
N PRO A 211 -15.82 7.60 -4.13
CA PRO A 211 -17.09 8.20 -3.70
C PRO A 211 -16.95 9.63 -3.18
N ILE A 212 -15.79 9.97 -2.60
CA ILE A 212 -15.48 11.34 -2.14
C ILE A 212 -15.18 12.22 -3.34
N PHE A 213 -14.32 11.79 -4.26
CA PHE A 213 -13.94 12.53 -5.45
C PHE A 213 -15.14 12.86 -6.34
N MET A 214 -16.07 11.92 -6.48
CA MET A 214 -17.29 12.11 -7.28
C MET A 214 -18.31 13.06 -6.65
N ARG A 215 -18.32 13.20 -5.30
CA ARG A 215 -19.27 14.04 -4.57
C ARG A 215 -18.71 15.40 -4.19
N ARG A 216 -17.41 15.47 -4.02
CA ARG A 216 -16.68 16.67 -3.63
C ARG A 216 -15.49 16.85 -4.55
N PRO A 217 -15.72 17.34 -5.79
CA PRO A 217 -14.64 17.51 -6.76
C PRO A 217 -13.51 18.40 -6.25
N GLU A 218 -13.79 19.28 -5.30
CA GLU A 218 -12.79 20.14 -4.65
C GLU A 218 -11.75 19.35 -3.83
N PHE A 219 -12.04 18.12 -3.46
CA PHE A 219 -11.09 17.22 -2.79
C PHE A 219 -10.42 16.24 -3.75
N ASN A 220 -10.74 16.29 -5.04
CA ASN A 220 -10.10 15.43 -6.02
C ASN A 220 -8.74 16.02 -6.41
N PRO A 221 -7.62 15.38 -6.05
CA PRO A 221 -6.29 15.87 -6.40
C PRO A 221 -5.93 15.59 -7.87
N ILE A 222 -6.75 14.83 -8.59
CA ILE A 222 -6.45 14.38 -9.94
C ILE A 222 -6.79 15.49 -10.92
N THR A 223 -5.80 15.93 -11.64
CA THR A 223 -5.95 16.82 -12.80
C THR A 223 -5.66 16.04 -14.09
N PRO A 224 -6.31 16.35 -15.21
CA PRO A 224 -5.98 15.74 -16.49
C PRO A 224 -4.50 15.85 -16.81
N SER A 225 -3.87 14.75 -17.18
CA SER A 225 -2.43 14.70 -17.49
C SER A 225 -2.09 13.53 -18.41
N GLU A 226 -0.81 13.44 -18.80
CA GLU A 226 -0.26 12.32 -19.56
C GLU A 226 -0.36 10.96 -18.83
N LEU A 227 -0.64 10.98 -17.52
CA LEU A 227 -0.83 9.79 -16.71
C LEU A 227 -2.23 9.19 -16.85
N ASP A 228 -3.18 9.89 -17.48
CA ASP A 228 -4.53 9.37 -17.66
C ASP A 228 -4.51 8.16 -18.60
N PRO A 229 -5.10 7.03 -18.17
CA PRO A 229 -5.22 5.87 -19.04
C PRO A 229 -6.30 6.09 -20.10
N PRO A 230 -6.24 5.37 -21.22
CA PRO A 230 -7.41 5.18 -22.06
C PRO A 230 -8.49 4.40 -21.29
N ASP A 231 -9.69 4.32 -21.86
CA ASP A 231 -10.78 3.59 -21.23
C ASP A 231 -10.43 2.13 -20.95
N ILE A 232 -10.42 1.77 -19.68
CA ILE A 232 -10.12 0.42 -19.22
C ILE A 232 -11.36 -0.47 -19.40
N PRO A 233 -11.29 -1.55 -20.17
CA PRO A 233 -12.44 -2.41 -20.41
C PRO A 233 -12.93 -3.07 -19.11
N ALA A 234 -14.22 -3.39 -19.08
CA ALA A 234 -14.79 -4.18 -17.99
C ALA A 234 -14.24 -5.62 -18.04
N PRO A 235 -14.06 -6.26 -16.86
CA PRO A 235 -13.64 -7.66 -16.84
C PRO A 235 -14.69 -8.56 -17.49
N PRO A 236 -14.27 -9.60 -18.22
CA PRO A 236 -15.20 -10.56 -18.85
C PRO A 236 -16.16 -11.23 -17.86
N THR A 237 -15.78 -11.31 -16.60
CA THR A 237 -16.56 -11.88 -15.50
C THR A 237 -17.51 -10.87 -14.83
N ARG A 238 -17.61 -9.63 -15.34
CA ARG A 238 -18.45 -8.58 -14.73
C ARG A 238 -19.91 -9.02 -14.49
N TYR A 239 -20.47 -9.76 -15.42
CA TYR A 239 -21.86 -10.21 -15.41
C TYR A 239 -21.99 -11.74 -15.41
N GLU A 240 -20.97 -12.47 -14.93
CA GLU A 240 -21.04 -13.92 -14.89
C GLU A 240 -22.12 -14.42 -13.93
N ASP A 241 -22.68 -15.58 -14.25
CA ASP A 241 -23.58 -16.30 -13.35
C ASP A 241 -22.78 -16.94 -12.21
N LEU A 242 -23.08 -16.55 -10.98
CA LEU A 242 -22.43 -17.07 -9.78
C LEU A 242 -23.07 -18.38 -9.26
N SER A 243 -24.11 -18.90 -9.92
CA SER A 243 -24.80 -20.13 -9.47
C SER A 243 -23.89 -21.35 -9.39
N THR A 244 -22.81 -21.38 -10.17
CA THR A 244 -21.81 -22.43 -10.18
C THR A 244 -20.64 -22.21 -9.19
N LYS A 245 -20.66 -21.08 -8.48
CA LYS A 245 -19.63 -20.70 -7.53
C LYS A 245 -19.98 -21.14 -6.10
N PRO A 246 -19.02 -21.20 -5.19
CA PRO A 246 -19.31 -21.48 -3.78
C PRO A 246 -20.35 -20.52 -3.19
N ALA A 247 -21.25 -21.04 -2.37
CA ALA A 247 -22.31 -20.23 -1.73
C ALA A 247 -21.76 -19.05 -0.93
N ALA A 248 -20.56 -19.17 -0.36
CA ALA A 248 -19.87 -18.10 0.34
C ALA A 248 -19.58 -16.89 -0.56
N GLN A 249 -19.27 -17.10 -1.85
CA GLN A 249 -19.04 -16.00 -2.79
C GLN A 249 -20.32 -15.23 -3.08
N ILE A 250 -21.44 -15.95 -3.26
CA ILE A 250 -22.76 -15.35 -3.47
C ILE A 250 -23.17 -14.56 -2.21
N ALA A 251 -23.01 -15.15 -1.03
CA ALA A 251 -23.31 -14.52 0.24
C ALA A 251 -22.46 -13.26 0.45
N TYR A 252 -21.18 -13.31 0.14
CA TYR A 252 -20.27 -12.16 0.21
C TYR A 252 -20.76 -11.02 -0.70
N LYS A 253 -21.03 -11.30 -1.98
CA LYS A 253 -21.55 -10.30 -2.91
C LYS A 253 -22.83 -9.64 -2.39
N ASN A 254 -23.79 -10.43 -1.89
CA ASN A 254 -25.06 -9.94 -1.39
C ASN A 254 -24.94 -9.12 -0.11
N SER A 255 -23.96 -9.44 0.75
CA SER A 255 -23.72 -8.78 2.02
C SER A 255 -22.71 -7.63 1.94
N TYR A 256 -21.92 -7.55 0.88
CA TYR A 256 -20.82 -6.58 0.76
C TYR A 256 -21.30 -5.16 1.05
N TYR A 257 -22.30 -4.71 0.33
CA TYR A 257 -22.86 -3.38 0.53
C TYR A 257 -23.75 -3.27 1.77
N SER A 258 -24.16 -4.34 2.41
CA SER A 258 -24.94 -4.30 3.65
C SER A 258 -24.06 -4.33 4.90
N GLY A 259 -22.79 -4.67 4.78
CA GLY A 259 -21.85 -4.76 5.90
C GLY A 259 -20.94 -3.55 6.10
N TYR A 260 -20.83 -2.66 5.12
CA TYR A 260 -19.79 -1.61 5.08
C TYR A 260 -20.35 -0.17 5.06
N GLY A 261 -21.29 0.17 5.95
CA GLY A 261 -21.66 1.58 6.19
C GLY A 261 -22.68 2.18 5.19
N PRO A 262 -22.71 3.46 4.91
CA PRO A 262 -23.79 4.16 4.18
C PRO A 262 -23.88 3.73 2.70
N GLN A 263 -24.34 2.57 2.49
CA GLN A 263 -24.17 1.67 1.37
C GLN A 263 -24.83 2.11 0.08
N ARG A 264 -26.01 2.73 0.16
CA ARG A 264 -26.68 3.25 -1.05
C ARG A 264 -25.84 4.29 -1.76
N VAL A 265 -25.11 5.04 -0.99
CA VAL A 265 -24.30 6.15 -1.46
C VAL A 265 -22.99 5.67 -2.05
N VAL A 266 -22.31 4.75 -1.35
CA VAL A 266 -21.05 4.14 -1.81
C VAL A 266 -21.34 3.28 -3.04
N ARG A 267 -22.36 2.45 -2.97
CA ARG A 267 -22.79 1.59 -4.08
C ARG A 267 -23.08 2.40 -5.34
N ALA A 268 -23.91 3.45 -5.22
CA ALA A 268 -24.27 4.29 -6.36
C ALA A 268 -23.04 4.99 -6.97
N ALA A 269 -22.05 5.37 -6.15
CA ALA A 269 -20.82 5.95 -6.66
C ALA A 269 -20.03 4.98 -7.53
N TYR A 270 -19.96 3.71 -7.16
CA TYR A 270 -19.27 2.69 -7.97
C TYR A 270 -20.11 2.25 -9.18
N GLU A 271 -21.38 1.88 -8.98
CA GLU A 271 -22.23 1.35 -10.05
C GLU A 271 -22.52 2.37 -11.17
N ASN A 272 -22.61 3.65 -10.83
CA ASN A 272 -22.85 4.71 -11.82
C ASN A 272 -21.55 5.25 -12.47
N ASN A 273 -20.37 4.87 -11.95
CA ASN A 273 -19.08 5.39 -12.41
C ASN A 273 -18.07 4.24 -12.60
N GLU A 274 -18.51 3.12 -13.14
CA GLU A 274 -17.65 1.92 -13.30
C GLU A 274 -16.45 2.17 -14.23
N GLN A 275 -16.62 2.98 -15.26
CA GLN A 275 -15.54 3.32 -16.17
C GLN A 275 -14.49 4.18 -15.46
N GLU A 276 -14.96 5.23 -14.77
CA GLU A 276 -14.11 6.12 -13.97
C GLU A 276 -13.40 5.37 -12.86
N TYR A 277 -14.07 4.38 -12.24
CA TYR A 277 -13.47 3.51 -11.23
C TYR A 277 -12.28 2.74 -11.80
N ARG A 278 -12.45 2.10 -12.95
CA ARG A 278 -11.36 1.36 -13.59
C ARG A 278 -10.24 2.28 -14.07
N ASN A 279 -10.59 3.41 -14.67
CA ASN A 279 -9.61 4.39 -15.13
C ASN A 279 -8.82 4.98 -13.94
N LEU A 280 -9.51 5.32 -12.84
CA LEU A 280 -8.87 5.80 -11.62
C LEU A 280 -7.87 4.77 -11.07
N TYR A 281 -8.22 3.49 -11.01
CA TYR A 281 -7.31 2.46 -10.52
C TYR A 281 -6.00 2.42 -11.33
N TYR A 282 -6.09 2.48 -12.64
CA TYR A 282 -4.90 2.52 -13.51
C TYR A 282 -4.13 3.83 -13.37
N ARG A 283 -4.82 4.95 -13.22
CA ARG A 283 -4.20 6.24 -12.95
C ARG A 283 -3.41 6.22 -11.63
N LEU A 284 -3.95 5.65 -10.56
CA LEU A 284 -3.27 5.52 -9.28
C LEU A 284 -2.01 4.65 -9.38
N HIS A 285 -1.99 3.64 -10.24
CA HIS A 285 -0.76 2.91 -10.54
C HIS A 285 0.28 3.77 -11.25
N ALA A 286 -0.14 4.68 -12.11
CA ALA A 286 0.78 5.63 -12.76
C ALA A 286 1.34 6.64 -11.75
N GLU A 287 0.53 7.12 -10.81
CA GLU A 287 0.96 8.05 -9.76
C GLU A 287 2.04 7.44 -8.85
N VAL A 288 1.92 6.19 -8.50
CA VAL A 288 2.88 5.53 -7.59
C VAL A 288 4.12 5.00 -8.32
N ASP A 289 4.09 4.88 -9.64
CA ASP A 289 5.22 4.30 -10.40
C ASP A 289 6.47 5.18 -10.37
N ASP A 290 6.32 6.53 -10.38
CA ASP A 290 7.47 7.44 -10.22
C ASP A 290 8.12 7.36 -8.83
N PRO A 291 7.40 7.48 -7.70
CA PRO A 291 7.95 7.23 -6.37
C PRO A 291 8.68 5.88 -6.26
N LEU A 292 8.09 4.82 -6.81
CA LEU A 292 8.68 3.48 -6.83
C LEU A 292 9.98 3.46 -7.64
N ASP A 293 9.99 4.06 -8.84
CA ASP A 293 11.17 4.08 -9.72
C ASP A 293 12.31 4.92 -9.13
N ARG A 294 12.00 6.00 -8.42
CA ARG A 294 12.97 6.81 -7.68
C ARG A 294 13.70 5.99 -6.61
N VAL A 295 12.96 5.20 -5.82
CA VAL A 295 13.55 4.27 -4.83
C VAL A 295 14.39 3.20 -5.53
N ARG A 296 13.87 2.57 -6.59
CA ARG A 296 14.61 1.59 -7.38
C ARG A 296 15.92 2.17 -7.92
N LYS A 297 15.90 3.36 -8.50
CA LYS A 297 17.11 4.04 -8.99
C LYS A 297 18.10 4.28 -7.86
N ALA A 298 17.65 4.73 -6.70
CA ALA A 298 18.52 4.94 -5.53
C ALA A 298 19.16 3.63 -5.05
N LEU A 299 18.43 2.51 -5.08
CA LEU A 299 18.98 1.18 -4.73
C LEU A 299 20.10 0.75 -5.67
N THR A 300 20.08 1.16 -6.94
CA THR A 300 21.08 0.76 -7.93
C THR A 300 22.34 1.63 -7.95
N ILE A 301 22.41 2.72 -7.18
CA ILE A 301 23.59 3.59 -7.09
C ILE A 301 24.78 2.85 -6.49
N ASP A 302 24.57 2.10 -5.39
CA ASP A 302 25.63 1.29 -4.80
C ASP A 302 25.75 -0.05 -5.50
N THR A 303 26.80 -0.22 -6.28
CA THR A 303 27.11 -1.47 -7.00
C THR A 303 28.06 -2.40 -6.23
N SER A 304 28.46 -2.01 -5.02
CA SER A 304 29.44 -2.75 -4.22
C SER A 304 28.87 -4.05 -3.61
N ARG A 305 27.57 -4.23 -3.66
CA ARG A 305 26.87 -5.40 -3.10
C ARG A 305 25.75 -5.89 -4.00
N GLU A 306 25.57 -7.19 -4.00
CA GLU A 306 24.40 -7.82 -4.63
C GLU A 306 23.12 -7.46 -3.89
N LYS A 307 22.03 -7.38 -4.63
CA LYS A 307 20.71 -7.02 -4.13
C LYS A 307 19.66 -7.96 -4.72
N ILE A 308 18.71 -8.35 -3.89
CA ILE A 308 17.47 -8.97 -4.34
C ILE A 308 16.36 -7.96 -4.07
N ILE A 309 15.60 -7.63 -5.10
CA ILE A 309 14.49 -6.67 -5.01
C ILE A 309 13.20 -7.41 -5.35
N PHE A 310 12.24 -7.39 -4.41
CA PHE A 310 10.90 -7.91 -4.63
C PHE A 310 9.93 -6.74 -4.81
N ARG A 311 9.08 -6.82 -5.84
CA ARG A 311 7.92 -5.95 -6.01
C ARG A 311 6.67 -6.79 -5.93
N THR A 312 5.79 -6.47 -4.99
CA THR A 312 4.52 -7.18 -4.78
C THR A 312 3.43 -6.20 -4.34
N SER A 313 2.20 -6.69 -4.22
CA SER A 313 1.11 -6.02 -3.52
C SER A 313 0.62 -6.92 -2.38
N ASP A 314 -0.05 -6.33 -1.40
CA ASP A 314 -0.71 -7.09 -0.32
C ASP A 314 -1.97 -7.80 -0.81
N HIS A 315 -2.73 -7.20 -1.71
CA HIS A 315 -3.85 -7.77 -2.47
C HIS A 315 -4.09 -6.96 -3.75
N GLY A 316 -5.09 -7.32 -4.53
CA GLY A 316 -5.58 -6.56 -5.68
C GLY A 316 -6.93 -5.92 -5.41
N ASP A 317 -7.59 -5.50 -6.50
CA ASP A 317 -8.98 -5.04 -6.54
C ASP A 317 -9.74 -5.83 -7.60
N LEU A 318 -11.04 -6.04 -7.40
CA LEU A 318 -11.87 -6.79 -8.34
C LEU A 318 -12.18 -6.00 -9.61
N LEU A 319 -12.19 -4.68 -9.56
CA LEU A 319 -12.50 -3.78 -10.69
C LEU A 319 -13.81 -4.13 -11.41
N GLY A 320 -14.79 -4.61 -10.67
CA GLY A 320 -16.07 -5.05 -11.19
C GLY A 320 -16.14 -6.54 -11.57
N ALA A 321 -15.07 -7.31 -11.48
CA ALA A 321 -15.11 -8.75 -11.68
C ALA A 321 -16.09 -9.41 -10.70
N HIS A 322 -16.82 -10.42 -11.17
CA HIS A 322 -17.83 -11.16 -10.41
C HIS A 322 -18.98 -10.29 -9.86
N GLY A 323 -19.12 -9.09 -10.41
CA GLY A 323 -20.16 -8.13 -10.00
C GLY A 323 -19.88 -7.42 -8.68
N GLY A 324 -18.64 -7.35 -8.28
CA GLY A 324 -18.16 -6.66 -7.07
C GLY A 324 -17.25 -5.48 -7.37
#